data_a0f5d184f410a67bcf8bfabf36d1681f
#
_entry.id   a0f5d184f410a67bcf8bfabf36d1681f
#
_cell.length_a   1.000
_cell.length_b   1.000
_cell.length_c   1.000
_cell.angle_alpha   90.00
_cell.angle_beta   90.00
_cell.angle_gamma   90.00
#
_symmetry.space_group_name_H-M   'P 1'
#
loop_
_entity.id
_entity.type
_entity.pdbx_description
1 polymer ?
#
loop_
_entity_poly.entity_id
_entity_poly.type
_entity_poly.pdbx_seq_one_letter_code
_entity_poly.pdbx_strand_id
1 'polypeptide(L)' 'MSELQKDLLDIATGNLCAWVVEKEGLSIKEAMRVIYSSKLYDKLQDPETGLYREGPAYLYDMLVEERGAA' A
#
# COMPACT_ATOMS: atom_id res chain seq x y z
N MET A 1 -15.43 8.73 1.53
CA MET A 1 -14.27 8.74 2.46
C MET A 1 -14.12 10.13 3.05
N SER A 2 -13.93 10.22 4.35
CA SER A 2 -13.72 11.50 5.02
C SER A 2 -12.33 12.06 4.68
N GLU A 3 -12.15 13.37 4.93
CA GLU A 3 -10.86 14.00 4.69
C GLU A 3 -9.74 13.38 5.53
N LEU A 4 -10.04 13.06 6.78
CA LEU A 4 -9.09 12.38 7.66
C LEU A 4 -8.72 11.00 7.12
N GLN A 5 -9.71 10.23 6.65
CA GLN A 5 -9.46 8.91 6.08
C GLN A 5 -8.60 9.00 4.83
N LYS A 6 -8.84 10.02 4.01
CA LYS A 6 -8.04 10.25 2.81
C LYS A 6 -6.60 10.58 3.15
N ASP A 7 -6.38 11.40 4.19
CA ASP A 7 -5.04 11.74 4.64
C ASP A 7 -4.31 10.50 5.16
N LEU A 8 -5.01 9.66 5.92
CA LEU A 8 -4.43 8.41 6.43
C LEU A 8 -4.11 7.45 5.28
N LEU A 9 -4.96 7.40 4.26
CA LEU A 9 -4.69 6.60 3.07
C LEU A 9 -3.41 7.07 2.37
N ASP A 10 -3.26 8.36 2.20
CA ASP A 10 -2.08 8.93 1.55
C ASP A 10 -0.81 8.61 2.34
N ILE A 11 -0.88 8.71 3.67
CA ILE A 11 0.25 8.39 4.54
C ILE A 11 0.59 6.91 4.45
N ALA A 12 -0.41 6.04 4.51
CA ALA A 12 -0.22 4.59 4.42
C ALA A 12 0.41 4.21 3.08
N THR A 13 -0.08 4.80 2.00
CA THR A 13 0.44 4.55 0.65
C THR A 13 1.90 5.01 0.54
N GLY A 14 2.21 6.18 1.07
CA GLY A 14 3.57 6.71 1.05
C GLY A 14 4.54 5.84 1.84
N ASN A 15 4.12 5.38 3.02
CA ASN A 15 4.95 4.50 3.85
C ASN A 15 5.17 3.15 3.17
N LEU A 16 4.13 2.60 2.56
CA LEU A 16 4.25 1.34 1.81
C LEU A 16 5.19 1.52 0.63
N CYS A 17 5.09 2.63 -0.08
CA CYS A 17 5.97 2.94 -1.19
C CYS A 17 7.44 2.94 -0.74
N ALA A 18 7.74 3.59 0.37
CA ALA A 18 9.10 3.63 0.91
C ALA A 18 9.61 2.22 1.22
N TRP A 19 8.75 1.36 1.76
CA TRP A 19 9.12 -0.03 2.04
C TRP A 19 9.42 -0.81 0.77
N VAL A 20 8.60 -0.64 -0.26
CA VAL A 20 8.81 -1.33 -1.55
C VAL A 20 10.12 -0.88 -2.18
N VAL A 21 10.40 0.43 -2.17
CA VAL A 21 11.66 0.97 -2.69
C VAL A 21 12.84 0.34 -1.96
N GLU A 22 12.80 0.31 -0.63
CA GLU A 22 13.91 -0.20 0.16
C GLU A 22 14.07 -1.71 0.03
N LYS A 23 12.98 -2.45 0.09
CA LYS A 23 13.02 -3.92 0.09
C LYS A 23 13.30 -4.51 -1.28
N GLU A 24 12.84 -3.86 -2.33
CA GLU A 24 12.93 -4.41 -3.69
C GLU A 24 13.89 -3.67 -4.61
N GLY A 25 14.47 -2.58 -4.12
CA GLY A 25 15.43 -1.81 -4.90
C GLY A 25 14.82 -1.12 -6.11
N LEU A 26 13.54 -0.82 -6.07
CA LEU A 26 12.82 -0.13 -7.15
C LEU A 26 12.93 1.39 -6.99
N SER A 27 12.75 2.10 -8.10
CA SER A 27 12.58 3.55 -8.02
C SER A 27 11.22 3.86 -7.38
N ILE A 28 11.06 5.09 -6.92
CA ILE A 28 9.78 5.53 -6.35
C ILE A 28 8.67 5.36 -7.38
N LYS A 29 8.93 5.73 -8.63
CA LYS A 29 7.96 5.63 -9.71
C LYS A 29 7.52 4.18 -9.94
N GLU A 30 8.48 3.26 -9.94
CA GLU A 30 8.19 1.84 -10.12
C GLU A 30 7.41 1.28 -8.94
N ALA A 31 7.80 1.67 -7.71
CA ALA A 31 7.11 1.23 -6.51
C ALA A 31 5.65 1.71 -6.49
N MET A 32 5.42 2.95 -6.86
CA MET A 32 4.07 3.50 -6.95
C MET A 32 3.23 2.74 -7.98
N ARG A 33 3.83 2.39 -9.11
CA ARG A 33 3.14 1.62 -10.15
C ARG A 33 2.72 0.25 -9.63
N VAL A 34 3.62 -0.42 -8.91
CA VAL A 34 3.32 -1.73 -8.30
C VAL A 34 2.14 -1.61 -7.33
N ILE A 35 2.16 -0.60 -6.48
CA ILE A 35 1.12 -0.41 -5.47
C ILE A 35 -0.22 -0.09 -6.13
N TYR A 36 -0.24 0.87 -7.06
CA TYR A 36 -1.49 1.30 -7.69
C TYR A 36 -2.14 0.23 -8.55
N SER A 37 -1.36 -0.72 -9.07
CA SER A 37 -1.89 -1.82 -9.88
C SER A 37 -2.27 -3.05 -9.04
N SER A 38 -2.03 -3.01 -7.73
CA SER A 38 -2.28 -4.14 -6.85
C SER A 38 -3.75 -4.20 -6.40
N LYS A 39 -4.19 -5.42 -6.08
CA LYS A 39 -5.50 -5.62 -5.45
C LYS A 39 -5.52 -5.05 -4.04
N LEU A 40 -4.37 -5.04 -3.39
CA LEU A 40 -4.22 -4.44 -2.07
C LEU A 40 -4.65 -2.98 -2.08
N TYR A 41 -4.28 -2.23 -3.12
CA TYR A 41 -4.62 -0.83 -3.19
C TYR A 41 -6.14 -0.61 -3.25
N ASP A 42 -6.86 -1.48 -3.96
CA ASP A 42 -8.33 -1.43 -3.99
C ASP A 42 -8.91 -1.60 -2.59
N LYS A 43 -8.38 -2.54 -1.83
CA LYS A 43 -8.81 -2.77 -0.45
C LYS A 43 -8.40 -1.62 0.46
N LEU A 44 -7.23 -1.05 0.24
CA LEU A 44 -6.71 0.05 1.03
C LEU A 44 -7.58 1.30 0.88
N GLN A 45 -8.12 1.52 -0.33
CA GLN A 45 -9.02 2.64 -0.60
C GLN A 45 -10.41 2.46 0.00
N ASP A 46 -10.79 1.23 0.33
CA ASP A 46 -12.10 0.94 0.91
C ASP A 46 -12.07 1.21 2.42
N PRO A 47 -12.78 2.23 2.90
CA PRO A 47 -12.75 2.58 4.32
C PRO A 47 -13.27 1.48 5.23
N GLU A 48 -14.09 0.57 4.71
CA GLU A 48 -14.64 -0.52 5.51
C GLU A 48 -13.60 -1.56 5.90
N THR A 49 -12.53 -1.70 5.11
CA THR A 49 -11.46 -2.66 5.43
C THR A 49 -10.59 -2.19 6.60
N GLY A 50 -10.52 -0.87 6.82
CA GLY A 50 -9.66 -0.31 7.86
C GLY A 50 -8.17 -0.44 7.58
N LEU A 51 -7.77 -0.91 6.39
CA LEU A 51 -6.36 -1.15 6.08
C LEU A 51 -5.52 0.12 6.07
N TYR A 52 -6.14 1.27 5.82
CA TYR A 52 -5.41 2.54 5.85
C TYR A 52 -4.85 2.87 7.24
N ARG A 53 -5.25 2.13 8.27
CA ARG A 53 -4.76 2.30 9.65
C ARG A 53 -3.59 1.38 9.96
N GLU A 54 -3.31 0.41 9.10
CA GLU A 54 -2.26 -0.56 9.34
C GLU A 54 -0.88 0.01 8.99
N GLY A 55 0.13 -0.50 9.66
CA GLY A 55 1.50 -0.07 9.40
C GLY A 55 2.04 -0.63 8.08
N PRO A 56 3.16 -0.07 7.59
CA PRO A 56 3.70 -0.48 6.29
C PRO A 56 4.18 -1.92 6.26
N ALA A 57 4.65 -2.48 7.39
CA ALA A 57 5.09 -3.86 7.44
C ALA A 57 3.94 -4.82 7.11
N TYR A 58 2.79 -4.58 7.72
CA TYR A 58 1.60 -5.40 7.49
C TYR A 58 1.14 -5.28 6.04
N LEU A 59 1.07 -4.06 5.53
CA LEU A 59 0.65 -3.82 4.14
C LEU A 59 1.61 -4.43 3.15
N TYR A 60 2.92 -4.35 3.43
CA TYR A 60 3.92 -4.94 2.57
C TYR A 60 3.79 -6.46 2.53
N ASP A 61 3.55 -7.10 3.67
CA ASP A 61 3.32 -8.54 3.73
C ASP A 61 2.13 -8.95 2.87
N MET A 62 1.05 -8.18 2.93
CA MET A 62 -0.13 -8.42 2.09
C MET A 62 0.20 -8.29 0.61
N LEU A 63 1.00 -7.29 0.26
CA LEU A 63 1.39 -7.06 -1.13
C LEU A 63 2.24 -8.22 -1.67
N VAL A 64 3.21 -8.67 -0.89
CA VAL A 64 4.06 -9.79 -1.26
C VAL A 64 3.25 -11.07 -1.40
N GLU A 65 2.34 -11.32 -0.47
CA GLU A 65 1.48 -12.49 -0.49
C GLU A 65 0.58 -12.51 -1.73
N GLU A 66 0.02 -11.37 -2.06
CA GLU A 66 -0.81 -11.22 -3.27
C GLU A 66 -0.01 -11.56 -4.53
N ARG A 67 1.23 -11.10 -4.61
CA ARG A 67 2.09 -11.31 -5.78
C ARG A 67 2.60 -12.73 -5.85
N GLY A 68 2.84 -13.36 -4.70
CA GLY A 68 3.30 -14.73 -4.63
C GLY A 68 2.21 -15.76 -4.87
N ALA A 69 0.95 -15.37 -4.71
CA ALA A 69 -0.19 -16.27 -4.90
C ALA A 69 -0.60 -16.43 -6.36
N ALA A 70 0.02 -15.69 -7.24
CA ALA A 70 -0.33 -15.71 -8.67
C ALA A 70 0.00 -17.04 -9.35
#